data_adf4b892a3c720f4642c0356798d086e
#
_entry.id   adf4b892a3c720f4642c0356798d086e
#
_cell.length_a   1.000
_cell.length_b   1.000
_cell.length_c   1.000
_cell.angle_alpha   90.00
_cell.angle_beta   90.00
_cell.angle_gamma   90.00
#
_symmetry.space_group_name_H-M   'P 1'
#
loop_
_entity.id
_entity.type
_entity.pdbx_description
1 polymer ?
#
loop_
_entity_poly.entity_id
_entity_poly.type
_entity_poly.pdbx_seq_one_letter_code
_entity_poly.pdbx_strand_id
1 'polypeptide(L)'
;MITFGSPLYLTGLIIVPMIYIWMRKTAKKNEGTVRISASELISEKMKRQGRNRIRILTLLQFLTIILVILGLSRPRLRDSLQITNMDVVDIVLVIDISSSMLATDFPPNRLEAVKKTAKNFIDARSGDRMGVLVFAGESFIQCPLTVDKEVLISLMDEVKVAEQSYDGTAIGMAIANATNRLRHSDAMSKVMILLSDGSNNAGELDPLTSADLASNFGIKIYTICLLYTSPSPRDRG
;
A
#
# COMPACT_ATOMS: atom_id res chain seq x y z
N MET A 1 16.16 -11.26 1.78
CA MET A 1 17.03 -11.14 2.98
C MET A 1 16.39 -11.86 4.15
N ILE A 2 17.17 -12.69 4.89
CA ILE A 2 16.69 -13.33 6.12
C ILE A 2 16.81 -12.28 7.23
N THR A 3 15.72 -11.89 7.85
CA THR A 3 15.70 -11.02 9.02
C THR A 3 15.22 -11.81 10.23
N PHE A 4 15.83 -11.58 11.38
CA PHE A 4 15.44 -12.22 12.63
C PHE A 4 14.49 -11.31 13.39
N GLY A 5 13.29 -11.81 13.72
CA GLY A 5 12.28 -11.04 14.44
C GLY A 5 12.69 -10.68 15.88
N SER A 6 13.59 -11.47 16.47
CA SER A 6 14.07 -11.25 17.84
C SER A 6 15.57 -11.63 17.93
N PRO A 7 16.48 -10.73 17.50
CA PRO A 7 17.92 -11.03 17.43
C PRO A 7 18.56 -11.26 18.81
N LEU A 8 17.93 -10.79 19.89
CA LEU A 8 18.41 -11.00 21.27
C LEU A 8 18.55 -12.48 21.63
N TYR A 9 17.71 -13.38 21.08
CA TYR A 9 17.84 -14.82 21.37
C TYR A 9 19.09 -15.45 20.74
N LEU A 10 19.68 -14.83 19.72
CA LEU A 10 20.94 -15.31 19.15
C LEU A 10 22.13 -15.19 20.12
N THR A 11 22.06 -14.29 21.11
CA THR A 11 23.08 -14.20 22.16
C THR A 11 23.14 -15.47 23.00
N GLY A 12 22.02 -16.23 23.09
CA GLY A 12 21.98 -17.55 23.71
C GLY A 12 22.94 -18.56 23.04
N LEU A 13 23.26 -18.38 21.78
CA LEU A 13 24.20 -19.23 21.05
C LEU A 13 25.63 -19.12 21.61
N ILE A 14 26.00 -17.99 22.21
CA ILE A 14 27.29 -17.79 22.87
C ILE A 14 27.34 -18.51 24.24
N ILE A 15 26.17 -18.63 24.88
CA ILE A 15 26.06 -19.28 26.19
C ILE A 15 26.23 -20.82 26.08
N VAL A 16 25.81 -21.40 24.94
CA VAL A 16 25.87 -22.86 24.70
C VAL A 16 27.31 -23.45 24.86
N PRO A 17 28.34 -22.90 24.18
CA PRO A 17 29.70 -23.40 24.35
C PRO A 17 30.25 -23.18 25.77
N MET A 18 29.83 -22.09 26.43
CA MET A 18 30.22 -21.82 27.81
C MET A 18 29.66 -22.85 28.78
N ILE A 19 28.41 -23.25 28.63
CA ILE A 19 27.78 -24.33 29.39
C ILE A 19 28.50 -25.67 29.10
N TYR A 20 28.83 -25.93 27.83
CA TYR A 20 29.55 -27.16 27.46
C TYR A 20 30.92 -27.26 28.16
N ILE A 21 31.69 -26.18 28.13
CA ILE A 21 33.00 -26.15 28.79
C ILE A 21 32.85 -26.33 30.32
N TRP A 22 31.83 -25.66 30.90
CA TRP A 22 31.55 -25.78 32.32
C TRP A 22 31.15 -27.23 32.71
N MET A 23 30.24 -27.87 31.95
CA MET A 23 29.84 -29.27 32.16
C MET A 23 31.04 -30.23 32.05
N ARG A 24 31.92 -30.02 31.06
CA ARG A 24 33.13 -30.85 30.94
C ARG A 24 34.08 -30.71 32.12
N LYS A 25 34.25 -29.49 32.65
CA LYS A 25 35.08 -29.25 33.85
C LYS A 25 34.47 -29.89 35.09
N THR A 26 33.14 -29.78 35.24
CA THR A 26 32.42 -30.31 36.41
C THR A 26 32.30 -31.84 36.36
N ALA A 27 32.07 -32.41 35.17
CA ALA A 27 32.05 -33.89 34.99
C ALA A 27 33.38 -34.56 35.40
N LYS A 28 34.53 -33.95 35.07
CA LYS A 28 35.82 -34.41 35.54
C LYS A 28 36.00 -34.36 37.05
N LYS A 29 35.30 -33.49 37.76
CA LYS A 29 35.40 -33.31 39.20
C LYS A 29 34.47 -34.24 39.97
N ASN A 30 33.38 -34.71 39.34
CA ASN A 30 32.34 -35.55 39.95
C ASN A 30 32.35 -37.02 39.43
N GLU A 31 33.42 -37.46 38.75
CA GLU A 31 33.55 -38.88 38.41
C GLU A 31 33.70 -39.68 39.71
N GLY A 32 32.57 -40.15 40.24
CA GLY A 32 32.55 -41.14 41.28
C GLY A 32 33.22 -42.41 40.74
N THR A 33 34.40 -42.72 41.21
CA THR A 33 35.10 -43.94 40.87
C THR A 33 34.41 -45.09 41.55
N VAL A 34 33.53 -45.82 40.82
CA VAL A 34 33.04 -47.11 41.25
C VAL A 34 34.20 -48.14 41.00
N ARG A 35 34.88 -48.52 42.04
CA ARG A 35 35.87 -49.58 41.94
C ARG A 35 35.19 -50.97 41.77
N ILE A 36 35.14 -51.42 40.53
CA ILE A 36 34.62 -52.72 40.18
C ILE A 36 35.84 -53.65 40.08
N SER A 37 35.91 -54.64 40.96
CA SER A 37 37.03 -55.65 41.02
C SER A 37 37.14 -56.49 39.74
N ALA A 38 36.15 -56.44 38.84
CA ALA A 38 36.14 -57.24 37.60
C ALA A 38 36.38 -56.35 36.36
N SER A 39 37.23 -55.34 36.44
CA SER A 39 37.55 -54.46 35.29
C SER A 39 38.18 -55.21 34.08
N GLU A 40 38.72 -56.41 34.28
CA GLU A 40 39.28 -57.23 33.19
C GLU A 40 38.21 -57.89 32.29
N LEU A 41 36.97 -58.03 32.77
CA LEU A 41 35.86 -58.60 31.99
C LEU A 41 35.16 -57.60 31.02
N ILE A 42 35.47 -56.35 31.12
CA ILE A 42 34.87 -55.35 30.24
C ILE A 42 35.74 -55.16 28.99
N SER A 43 35.29 -55.78 27.89
CA SER A 43 35.96 -55.66 26.60
C SER A 43 36.18 -54.19 26.21
N GLU A 44 37.37 -53.87 25.68
CA GLU A 44 37.75 -52.59 25.14
C GLU A 44 36.68 -52.05 24.10
N LYS A 45 36.07 -53.00 23.38
CA LYS A 45 34.98 -52.72 22.42
C LYS A 45 33.75 -52.19 23.10
N MET A 46 33.37 -52.65 24.29
CA MET A 46 32.25 -52.17 25.09
C MET A 46 32.51 -50.75 25.65
N LYS A 47 33.73 -50.48 26.14
CA LYS A 47 34.15 -49.17 26.60
C LYS A 47 34.12 -48.13 25.48
N ARG A 48 34.52 -48.51 24.27
CA ARG A 48 34.49 -47.64 23.08
C ARG A 48 33.05 -47.36 22.62
N GLN A 49 32.19 -48.37 22.64
CA GLN A 49 30.77 -48.20 22.31
C GLN A 49 30.04 -47.32 23.32
N GLY A 50 30.29 -47.48 24.62
CA GLY A 50 29.71 -46.62 25.66
C GLY A 50 30.12 -45.14 25.51
N ARG A 51 31.42 -44.87 25.27
CA ARG A 51 31.90 -43.52 25.01
C ARG A 51 31.29 -42.89 23.77
N ASN A 52 31.10 -43.66 22.70
CA ASN A 52 30.48 -43.16 21.49
C ASN A 52 29.00 -42.84 21.70
N ARG A 53 28.27 -43.70 22.42
CA ARG A 53 26.85 -43.41 22.78
C ARG A 53 26.71 -42.12 23.59
N ILE A 54 27.54 -41.92 24.60
CA ILE A 54 27.54 -40.71 25.42
C ILE A 54 27.86 -39.49 24.57
N ARG A 55 28.84 -39.54 23.65
CA ARG A 55 29.18 -38.46 22.73
C ARG A 55 28.01 -38.11 21.81
N ILE A 56 27.35 -39.14 21.24
CA ILE A 56 26.19 -38.92 20.35
C ILE A 56 25.03 -38.28 21.11
N LEU A 57 24.73 -38.77 22.32
CA LEU A 57 23.67 -38.20 23.16
C LEU A 57 23.96 -36.69 23.50
N THR A 58 25.22 -36.41 23.87
CA THR A 58 25.63 -35.05 24.17
C THR A 58 25.54 -34.15 22.93
N LEU A 59 25.95 -34.63 21.76
CA LEU A 59 25.80 -33.89 20.49
C LEU A 59 24.33 -33.61 20.15
N LEU A 60 23.46 -34.64 20.33
CA LEU A 60 22.03 -34.51 20.07
C LEU A 60 21.39 -33.45 21.00
N GLN A 61 21.79 -33.46 22.27
CA GLN A 61 21.32 -32.48 23.26
C GLN A 61 21.73 -31.06 22.89
N PHE A 62 22.97 -30.85 22.43
CA PHE A 62 23.39 -29.52 21.97
C PHE A 62 22.68 -29.09 20.66
N LEU A 63 22.47 -30.04 19.75
CA LEU A 63 21.73 -29.78 18.51
C LEU A 63 20.29 -29.32 18.81
N THR A 64 19.60 -29.96 19.75
CA THR A 64 18.25 -29.54 20.15
C THR A 64 18.26 -28.14 20.75
N ILE A 65 19.21 -27.78 21.60
CA ILE A 65 19.30 -26.42 22.17
C ILE A 65 19.52 -25.39 21.06
N ILE A 66 20.40 -25.65 20.11
CA ILE A 66 20.65 -24.76 18.96
C ILE A 66 19.37 -24.59 18.13
N LEU A 67 18.65 -25.67 17.83
CA LEU A 67 17.41 -25.61 17.07
C LEU A 67 16.32 -24.82 17.81
N VAL A 68 16.24 -24.97 19.12
CA VAL A 68 15.30 -24.17 19.94
C VAL A 68 15.65 -22.68 19.88
N ILE A 69 16.93 -22.32 20.01
CA ILE A 69 17.38 -20.92 19.92
C ILE A 69 17.07 -20.34 18.54
N LEU A 70 17.32 -21.10 17.47
CA LEU A 70 16.99 -20.69 16.10
C LEU A 70 15.48 -20.52 15.91
N GLY A 71 14.66 -21.41 16.45
CA GLY A 71 13.20 -21.30 16.42
C GLY A 71 12.68 -20.07 17.16
N LEU A 72 13.25 -19.79 18.34
CA LEU A 72 12.89 -18.60 19.13
C LEU A 72 13.32 -17.28 18.47
N SER A 73 14.38 -17.29 17.66
CA SER A 73 14.84 -16.10 16.93
C SER A 73 13.90 -15.68 15.80
N ARG A 74 12.87 -16.50 15.50
CA ARG A 74 11.83 -16.25 14.48
C ARG A 74 12.43 -15.76 13.15
N PRO A 75 13.15 -16.62 12.41
CA PRO A 75 13.65 -16.25 11.10
C PRO A 75 12.46 -15.94 10.18
N ARG A 76 12.41 -14.72 9.64
CA ARG A 76 11.41 -14.27 8.68
C ARG A 76 12.10 -14.07 7.34
N LEU A 77 11.60 -14.72 6.31
CA LEU A 77 11.89 -14.31 4.95
C LEU A 77 11.13 -13.01 4.71
N ARG A 78 11.82 -11.88 4.83
CA ARG A 78 11.30 -10.66 4.24
C ARG A 78 11.58 -10.76 2.76
N ASP A 79 10.54 -11.05 1.98
CA ASP A 79 10.49 -10.52 0.64
C ASP A 79 10.57 -9.00 0.82
N SER A 80 11.72 -8.44 0.51
CA SER A 80 11.75 -7.04 0.19
C SER A 80 10.93 -6.93 -1.10
N LEU A 81 9.61 -6.75 -0.96
CA LEU A 81 8.94 -5.91 -1.92
C LEU A 81 9.84 -4.68 -1.96
N GLN A 82 10.67 -4.59 -2.99
CA GLN A 82 11.25 -3.32 -3.35
C GLN A 82 10.01 -2.43 -3.44
N ILE A 83 9.84 -1.56 -2.45
CA ILE A 83 9.11 -0.34 -2.66
C ILE A 83 9.99 0.35 -3.69
N THR A 84 9.81 -0.02 -4.95
CA THR A 84 10.12 0.86 -6.04
C THR A 84 9.34 2.09 -5.62
N ASN A 85 10.02 3.17 -5.26
CA ASN A 85 9.42 4.49 -5.22
C ASN A 85 8.99 4.75 -6.66
N MET A 86 7.92 4.10 -7.10
CA MET A 86 7.11 4.62 -8.17
C MET A 86 6.57 5.90 -7.55
N ASP A 87 6.83 7.00 -8.20
CA ASP A 87 6.21 8.28 -7.86
C ASP A 87 4.70 8.08 -8.04
N VAL A 88 4.06 7.48 -7.03
CA VAL A 88 2.63 7.22 -7.03
C VAL A 88 1.96 8.58 -7.03
N VAL A 89 1.22 8.84 -8.06
CA VAL A 89 0.42 10.06 -8.19
C VAL A 89 -0.99 9.77 -7.69
N ASP A 90 -1.48 10.62 -6.80
CA ASP A 90 -2.88 10.59 -6.40
C ASP A 90 -3.68 11.52 -7.30
N ILE A 91 -4.65 10.96 -7.99
CA ILE A 91 -5.46 11.66 -8.98
C ILE A 91 -6.93 11.61 -8.56
N VAL A 92 -7.58 12.78 -8.46
CA VAL A 92 -9.04 12.84 -8.31
C VAL A 92 -9.65 13.39 -9.59
N LEU A 93 -10.51 12.58 -10.21
CA LEU A 93 -11.35 13.00 -11.32
C LEU A 93 -12.59 13.68 -10.75
N VAL A 94 -12.81 14.94 -11.09
CA VAL A 94 -13.95 15.76 -10.65
C VAL A 94 -14.85 15.97 -11.86
N ILE A 95 -16.01 15.31 -11.87
CA ILE A 95 -16.88 15.20 -13.04
C ILE A 95 -18.18 15.96 -12.80
N ASP A 96 -18.48 16.85 -13.70
CA ASP A 96 -19.76 17.56 -13.75
C ASP A 96 -20.87 16.59 -14.15
N ILE A 97 -21.95 16.58 -13.37
CA ILE A 97 -23.15 15.79 -13.63
C ILE A 97 -24.41 16.66 -13.71
N SER A 98 -24.26 17.98 -13.93
CA SER A 98 -25.38 18.92 -14.14
C SER A 98 -26.21 18.57 -15.38
N SER A 99 -27.40 19.12 -15.46
CA SER A 99 -28.34 18.86 -16.58
C SER A 99 -27.77 19.21 -17.95
N SER A 100 -26.85 20.20 -18.04
CA SER A 100 -26.14 20.55 -19.29
C SER A 100 -25.32 19.38 -19.87
N MET A 101 -24.91 18.44 -19.07
CA MET A 101 -24.18 17.23 -19.51
C MET A 101 -25.03 16.24 -20.31
N LEU A 102 -26.35 16.45 -20.42
CA LEU A 102 -27.23 15.74 -21.32
C LEU A 102 -27.17 16.23 -22.78
N ALA A 103 -26.47 17.33 -23.06
CA ALA A 103 -26.33 17.83 -24.40
C ALA A 103 -25.70 16.81 -25.34
N THR A 104 -26.22 16.73 -26.57
CA THR A 104 -25.88 15.68 -27.57
C THR A 104 -24.88 16.15 -28.61
N ASP A 105 -24.16 17.23 -28.36
CA ASP A 105 -23.04 17.67 -29.21
C ASP A 105 -21.86 16.68 -29.23
N PHE A 106 -21.76 15.87 -28.20
CA PHE A 106 -20.90 14.67 -28.16
C PHE A 106 -21.77 13.40 -28.11
N PRO A 107 -21.68 12.48 -29.08
CA PRO A 107 -22.50 11.27 -29.09
C PRO A 107 -22.13 10.29 -27.96
N PRO A 108 -23.09 9.72 -27.22
CA PRO A 108 -24.52 9.97 -27.23
C PRO A 108 -24.92 11.26 -26.45
N ASN A 109 -24.14 11.67 -25.47
CA ASN A 109 -24.21 12.92 -24.73
C ASN A 109 -22.85 13.24 -24.10
N ARG A 110 -22.70 14.47 -23.53
CA ARG A 110 -21.45 14.91 -22.90
C ARG A 110 -21.02 14.00 -21.76
N LEU A 111 -21.93 13.60 -20.86
CA LEU A 111 -21.60 12.76 -19.71
C LEU A 111 -21.02 11.40 -20.16
N GLU A 112 -21.65 10.75 -21.13
CA GLU A 112 -21.14 9.46 -21.61
C GLU A 112 -19.80 9.59 -22.35
N ALA A 113 -19.58 10.69 -23.05
CA ALA A 113 -18.29 10.99 -23.68
C ALA A 113 -17.19 11.20 -22.62
N VAL A 114 -17.51 11.90 -21.52
CA VAL A 114 -16.60 12.09 -20.37
C VAL A 114 -16.32 10.76 -19.69
N LYS A 115 -17.33 9.95 -19.40
CA LYS A 115 -17.17 8.62 -18.79
C LYS A 115 -16.24 7.74 -19.62
N LYS A 116 -16.43 7.70 -20.94
CA LYS A 116 -15.58 6.95 -21.87
C LYS A 116 -14.13 7.44 -21.84
N THR A 117 -13.93 8.76 -21.85
CA THR A 117 -12.58 9.35 -21.80
C THR A 117 -11.89 9.08 -20.47
N ALA A 118 -12.63 9.24 -19.36
CA ALA A 118 -12.13 8.95 -18.01
C ALA A 118 -11.74 7.47 -17.84
N LYS A 119 -12.53 6.53 -18.37
CA LYS A 119 -12.19 5.11 -18.35
C LYS A 119 -10.91 4.81 -19.13
N ASN A 120 -10.77 5.36 -20.32
CA ASN A 120 -9.53 5.21 -21.12
C ASN A 120 -8.32 5.80 -20.36
N PHE A 121 -8.52 6.90 -19.64
CA PHE A 121 -7.46 7.49 -18.81
C PHE A 121 -7.10 6.60 -17.64
N ILE A 122 -8.09 6.00 -16.94
CA ILE A 122 -7.89 5.05 -15.85
C ILE A 122 -7.12 3.82 -16.34
N ASP A 123 -7.49 3.27 -17.49
CA ASP A 123 -6.84 2.09 -18.08
C ASP A 123 -5.39 2.36 -18.45
N ALA A 124 -5.09 3.55 -18.97
CA ALA A 124 -3.74 3.95 -19.37
C ALA A 124 -2.78 4.16 -18.18
N ARG A 125 -3.31 4.31 -16.95
CA ARG A 125 -2.51 4.56 -15.75
C ARG A 125 -2.43 3.31 -14.88
N SER A 126 -1.24 2.72 -14.76
CA SER A 126 -0.98 1.60 -13.86
C SER A 126 -0.08 2.05 -12.71
N GLY A 127 -0.57 1.84 -11.48
CA GLY A 127 0.18 2.14 -10.27
C GLY A 127 -0.21 3.46 -9.58
N ASP A 128 -0.94 4.36 -10.24
CA ASP A 128 -1.47 5.56 -9.62
C ASP A 128 -2.73 5.23 -8.79
N ARG A 129 -2.95 5.99 -7.70
CA ARG A 129 -4.23 5.93 -6.98
C ARG A 129 -5.18 6.95 -7.58
N MET A 130 -6.37 6.48 -7.92
CA MET A 130 -7.39 7.36 -8.51
C MET A 130 -8.67 7.33 -7.70
N GLY A 131 -9.36 8.45 -7.66
CA GLY A 131 -10.68 8.59 -7.08
C GLY A 131 -11.58 9.38 -8.01
N VAL A 132 -12.89 9.27 -7.79
CA VAL A 132 -13.91 9.96 -8.57
C VAL A 132 -14.81 10.76 -7.65
N LEU A 133 -14.95 12.03 -7.95
CA LEU A 133 -15.91 12.95 -7.33
C LEU A 133 -16.84 13.45 -8.42
N VAL A 134 -18.13 13.44 -8.16
CA VAL A 134 -19.14 14.01 -9.05
C VAL A 134 -19.75 15.23 -8.42
N PHE A 135 -20.13 16.21 -9.24
CA PHE A 135 -20.75 17.44 -8.74
C PHE A 135 -21.80 18.00 -9.69
N ALA A 136 -22.75 18.69 -9.10
CA ALA A 136 -23.74 19.55 -9.73
C ALA A 136 -23.95 20.79 -8.82
N GLY A 137 -25.12 21.05 -8.29
CA GLY A 137 -25.34 22.00 -7.21
C GLY A 137 -24.65 21.60 -5.90
N GLU A 138 -24.45 20.32 -5.69
CA GLU A 138 -23.68 19.73 -4.58
C GLU A 138 -22.62 18.77 -5.13
N SER A 139 -21.66 18.36 -4.28
CA SER A 139 -20.60 17.46 -4.69
C SER A 139 -20.52 16.20 -3.81
N PHE A 140 -20.35 15.04 -4.45
CA PHE A 140 -20.33 13.73 -3.82
C PHE A 140 -19.13 12.93 -4.25
N ILE A 141 -18.62 12.09 -3.32
CA ILE A 141 -17.57 11.15 -3.65
C ILE A 141 -18.20 9.89 -4.20
N GLN A 142 -17.97 9.62 -5.48
CA GLN A 142 -18.42 8.42 -6.15
C GLN A 142 -17.49 7.24 -5.86
N CYS A 143 -16.17 7.48 -5.88
CA CYS A 143 -15.18 6.49 -5.54
C CYS A 143 -14.03 7.15 -4.75
N PRO A 144 -13.65 6.62 -3.57
CA PRO A 144 -12.47 7.09 -2.86
C PRO A 144 -11.18 6.72 -3.62
N LEU A 145 -10.04 7.31 -3.22
CA LEU A 145 -8.73 6.99 -3.80
C LEU A 145 -8.43 5.49 -3.66
N THR A 146 -8.29 4.81 -4.79
CA THR A 146 -7.96 3.38 -4.89
C THR A 146 -7.01 3.10 -6.05
N VAL A 147 -6.30 1.99 -5.99
CA VAL A 147 -5.51 1.43 -7.11
C VAL A 147 -6.29 0.43 -7.93
N ASP A 148 -7.49 0.06 -7.47
CA ASP A 148 -8.35 -0.92 -8.11
C ASP A 148 -9.13 -0.28 -9.26
N LYS A 149 -8.68 -0.55 -10.48
CA LYS A 149 -9.29 -0.02 -11.71
C LYS A 149 -10.68 -0.57 -11.97
N GLU A 150 -10.92 -1.83 -11.63
CA GLU A 150 -12.20 -2.48 -11.88
C GLU A 150 -13.31 -1.83 -11.05
N VAL A 151 -13.02 -1.55 -9.78
CA VAL A 151 -13.92 -0.81 -8.90
C VAL A 151 -14.16 0.60 -9.42
N LEU A 152 -13.10 1.33 -9.84
CA LEU A 152 -13.23 2.67 -10.41
C LEU A 152 -14.13 2.69 -11.64
N ILE A 153 -13.93 1.77 -12.57
CA ILE A 153 -14.69 1.67 -13.82
C ILE A 153 -16.15 1.31 -13.52
N SER A 154 -16.40 0.36 -12.62
CA SER A 154 -17.74 -0.03 -12.21
C SER A 154 -18.52 1.13 -11.61
N LEU A 155 -17.91 1.86 -10.65
CA LEU A 155 -18.55 3.03 -10.04
C LEU A 155 -18.72 4.21 -10.99
N MET A 156 -17.82 4.34 -11.98
CA MET A 156 -17.98 5.33 -13.06
C MET A 156 -19.19 5.00 -13.94
N ASP A 157 -19.49 3.73 -14.19
CA ASP A 157 -20.67 3.33 -14.97
C ASP A 157 -21.98 3.69 -14.28
N GLU A 158 -22.01 3.69 -12.96
CA GLU A 158 -23.17 4.07 -12.15
C GLU A 158 -23.46 5.58 -12.11
N VAL A 159 -22.50 6.42 -12.52
CA VAL A 159 -22.65 7.87 -12.57
C VAL A 159 -23.79 8.24 -13.50
N LYS A 160 -24.72 9.02 -13.00
CA LYS A 160 -25.88 9.55 -13.73
C LYS A 160 -25.96 11.06 -13.55
N VAL A 161 -26.68 11.74 -14.44
CA VAL A 161 -26.99 13.16 -14.29
C VAL A 161 -27.76 13.40 -13.01
N ALA A 162 -27.46 14.50 -12.32
CA ALA A 162 -28.12 14.87 -11.07
C ALA A 162 -29.62 15.04 -11.25
N GLU A 163 -30.35 14.76 -10.18
CA GLU A 163 -31.79 15.07 -10.14
C GLU A 163 -31.99 16.59 -10.17
N GLN A 164 -33.14 17.02 -10.67
CA GLN A 164 -33.46 18.45 -10.86
C GLN A 164 -33.39 19.28 -9.56
N SER A 165 -33.59 18.64 -8.41
CA SER A 165 -33.44 19.25 -7.08
C SER A 165 -32.02 19.63 -6.70
N TYR A 166 -31.02 18.96 -7.30
CA TYR A 166 -29.58 19.14 -7.07
C TYR A 166 -28.87 19.73 -8.29
N ASP A 167 -29.62 20.21 -9.28
CA ASP A 167 -29.06 20.80 -10.50
C ASP A 167 -28.33 22.11 -10.21
N GLY A 168 -27.37 22.41 -11.04
CA GLY A 168 -26.46 23.54 -10.90
C GLY A 168 -25.03 23.13 -11.10
N THR A 169 -24.10 24.07 -11.01
CA THR A 169 -22.67 23.82 -11.26
C THR A 169 -21.86 24.52 -10.18
N ALA A 170 -21.61 23.82 -9.06
CA ALA A 170 -20.88 24.32 -7.89
C ALA A 170 -19.38 23.95 -7.96
N ILE A 171 -18.64 24.52 -8.90
CA ILE A 171 -17.23 24.22 -9.16
C ILE A 171 -16.36 24.47 -7.92
N GLY A 172 -16.55 25.59 -7.23
CA GLY A 172 -15.76 25.94 -6.04
C GLY A 172 -15.90 24.89 -4.93
N MET A 173 -17.13 24.42 -4.68
CA MET A 173 -17.40 23.36 -3.70
C MET A 173 -16.77 22.03 -4.13
N ALA A 174 -16.82 21.70 -5.41
CA ALA A 174 -16.20 20.48 -5.96
C ALA A 174 -14.67 20.49 -5.77
N ILE A 175 -14.02 21.62 -6.07
CA ILE A 175 -12.57 21.81 -5.85
C ILE A 175 -12.25 21.68 -4.35
N ALA A 176 -13.02 22.31 -3.46
CA ALA A 176 -12.78 22.25 -2.02
C ALA A 176 -12.91 20.81 -1.47
N ASN A 177 -13.94 20.07 -1.91
CA ASN A 177 -14.15 18.67 -1.51
C ASN A 177 -13.05 17.74 -2.04
N ALA A 178 -12.64 17.91 -3.30
CA ALA A 178 -11.53 17.16 -3.86
C ALA A 178 -10.20 17.49 -3.17
N THR A 179 -9.97 18.76 -2.83
CA THR A 179 -8.82 19.21 -2.03
C THR A 179 -8.81 18.54 -0.66
N ASN A 180 -9.97 18.48 0.00
CA ASN A 180 -10.08 17.81 1.30
C ASN A 180 -9.69 16.32 1.23
N ARG A 181 -9.92 15.67 0.11
CA ARG A 181 -9.47 14.26 -0.12
C ARG A 181 -7.99 14.15 -0.36
N LEU A 182 -7.44 15.04 -1.18
CA LEU A 182 -6.02 14.98 -1.57
C LEU A 182 -5.08 15.53 -0.49
N ARG A 183 -5.52 16.44 0.39
CA ARG A 183 -4.66 17.02 1.43
C ARG A 183 -4.10 16.01 2.41
N HIS A 184 -4.83 14.93 2.69
CA HIS A 184 -4.42 13.87 3.61
C HIS A 184 -3.63 12.75 2.93
N SER A 185 -3.36 12.89 1.64
CA SER A 185 -2.55 11.94 0.89
C SER A 185 -1.06 12.15 1.18
N ASP A 186 -0.33 11.03 1.33
CA ASP A 186 1.13 11.00 1.49
C ASP A 186 1.85 10.90 0.13
N ALA A 187 1.13 10.95 -1.00
CA ALA A 187 1.72 10.92 -2.34
C ALA A 187 2.57 12.17 -2.61
N MET A 188 3.70 11.99 -3.29
CA MET A 188 4.59 13.09 -3.66
C MET A 188 3.93 14.04 -4.67
N SER A 189 3.06 13.51 -5.53
CA SER A 189 2.31 14.29 -6.53
C SER A 189 0.82 14.11 -6.34
N LYS A 190 0.09 15.22 -6.30
CA LYS A 190 -1.36 15.27 -6.11
C LYS A 190 -1.96 16.05 -7.26
N VAL A 191 -2.91 15.43 -7.93
CA VAL A 191 -3.52 15.98 -9.15
C VAL A 191 -5.03 15.93 -9.05
N MET A 192 -5.68 17.00 -9.46
CA MET A 192 -7.12 17.10 -9.65
C MET A 192 -7.40 17.37 -11.12
N ILE A 193 -8.30 16.60 -11.73
CA ILE A 193 -8.73 16.80 -13.11
C ILE A 193 -10.22 17.15 -13.07
N LEU A 194 -10.53 18.40 -13.37
CA LEU A 194 -11.90 18.91 -13.40
C LEU A 194 -12.44 18.82 -14.83
N LEU A 195 -13.55 18.13 -15.00
CA LEU A 195 -14.27 17.99 -16.27
C LEU A 195 -15.65 18.65 -16.12
N SER A 196 -15.86 19.77 -16.80
CA SER A 196 -17.12 20.54 -16.76
C SER A 196 -17.36 21.20 -18.10
N ASP A 197 -18.62 21.47 -18.39
CA ASP A 197 -19.05 22.19 -19.57
C ASP A 197 -19.62 23.61 -19.23
N GLY A 198 -19.70 23.93 -17.94
CA GLY A 198 -20.39 25.14 -17.46
C GLY A 198 -19.51 26.13 -16.72
N SER A 199 -20.10 27.27 -16.47
CA SER A 199 -19.60 28.27 -15.54
C SER A 199 -20.19 28.02 -14.16
N ASN A 200 -19.43 28.38 -13.11
CA ASN A 200 -19.93 28.29 -11.73
C ASN A 200 -21.19 29.12 -11.55
N ASN A 201 -22.32 28.51 -11.26
CA ASN A 201 -23.62 29.17 -11.06
C ASN A 201 -24.30 28.74 -9.75
N ALA A 202 -23.67 27.86 -8.97
CA ALA A 202 -24.16 27.37 -7.70
C ALA A 202 -23.01 27.23 -6.66
N GLY A 203 -23.40 27.02 -5.40
CA GLY A 203 -22.43 26.88 -4.30
C GLY A 203 -21.96 28.19 -3.71
N GLU A 204 -21.49 28.14 -2.46
CA GLU A 204 -21.08 29.33 -1.70
C GLU A 204 -19.61 29.71 -1.92
N LEU A 205 -18.79 28.79 -2.42
CA LEU A 205 -17.34 28.98 -2.61
C LEU A 205 -17.02 29.41 -4.03
N ASP A 206 -16.22 30.47 -4.14
CA ASP A 206 -15.67 30.92 -5.41
C ASP A 206 -14.60 29.91 -5.91
N PRO A 207 -14.63 29.52 -7.20
CA PRO A 207 -13.66 28.58 -7.78
C PRO A 207 -12.19 29.01 -7.64
N LEU A 208 -11.90 30.31 -7.80
CA LEU A 208 -10.52 30.80 -7.67
C LEU A 208 -10.01 30.68 -6.24
N THR A 209 -10.82 31.05 -5.26
CA THR A 209 -10.50 30.91 -3.84
C THR A 209 -10.25 29.44 -3.47
N SER A 210 -11.07 28.54 -4.01
CA SER A 210 -10.90 27.09 -3.79
C SER A 210 -9.64 26.54 -4.49
N ALA A 211 -9.28 27.08 -5.65
CA ALA A 211 -8.05 26.69 -6.36
C ALA A 211 -6.79 27.19 -5.63
N ASP A 212 -6.81 28.40 -5.07
CA ASP A 212 -5.73 28.93 -4.23
C ASP A 212 -5.53 28.05 -2.99
N LEU A 213 -6.64 27.63 -2.37
CA LEU A 213 -6.57 26.68 -1.26
C LEU A 213 -5.91 25.36 -1.67
N ALA A 214 -6.29 24.80 -2.81
CA ALA A 214 -5.69 23.56 -3.33
C ALA A 214 -4.19 23.72 -3.60
N SER A 215 -3.78 24.86 -4.15
CA SER A 215 -2.38 25.20 -4.41
C SER A 215 -1.54 25.20 -3.13
N ASN A 216 -2.07 25.70 -2.00
CA ASN A 216 -1.40 25.69 -0.70
C ASN A 216 -1.10 24.26 -0.19
N PHE A 217 -1.85 23.25 -0.64
CA PHE A 217 -1.60 21.84 -0.34
C PHE A 217 -0.77 21.13 -1.42
N GLY A 218 -0.19 21.86 -2.38
CA GLY A 218 0.62 21.31 -3.45
C GLY A 218 -0.18 20.49 -4.48
N ILE A 219 -1.50 20.73 -4.59
CA ILE A 219 -2.37 20.04 -5.52
C ILE A 219 -2.39 20.79 -6.85
N LYS A 220 -2.11 20.07 -7.94
CA LYS A 220 -2.20 20.63 -9.31
C LYS A 220 -3.60 20.39 -9.86
N ILE A 221 -4.24 21.43 -10.34
CA ILE A 221 -5.57 21.35 -10.97
C ILE A 221 -5.43 21.49 -12.47
N TYR A 222 -5.99 20.51 -13.20
CA TYR A 222 -6.17 20.56 -14.65
C TYR A 222 -7.65 20.66 -14.94
N THR A 223 -8.03 21.63 -15.77
CA THR A 223 -9.43 21.82 -16.18
C THR A 223 -9.60 21.42 -17.63
N ILE A 224 -10.60 20.61 -17.91
CA ILE A 224 -10.99 20.19 -19.25
C ILE A 224 -12.40 20.72 -19.49
N CYS A 225 -12.50 21.71 -20.38
CA CYS A 225 -13.79 22.27 -20.78
C CYS A 225 -14.37 21.49 -21.95
N LEU A 226 -15.64 21.10 -21.84
CA LEU A 226 -16.37 20.32 -22.84
C LEU A 226 -17.15 21.19 -23.83
N LEU A 227 -16.92 22.51 -23.81
CA LEU A 227 -17.55 23.40 -24.78
C LEU A 227 -16.85 23.26 -26.13
N TYR A 228 -17.63 23.04 -27.17
CA TYR A 228 -17.17 23.18 -28.56
C TYR A 228 -16.96 24.64 -28.82
N THR A 229 -15.77 25.16 -28.67
CA THR A 229 -15.48 26.51 -29.17
C THR A 229 -15.45 26.45 -30.68
N SER A 230 -16.49 26.96 -31.33
CA SER A 230 -16.36 27.33 -32.74
C SER A 230 -15.13 28.25 -32.84
N PRO A 231 -14.21 28.01 -33.80
CA PRO A 231 -13.00 28.84 -33.91
C PRO A 231 -13.41 30.32 -33.96
N SER A 232 -12.74 31.08 -33.09
CA SER A 232 -12.97 32.54 -33.04
C SER A 232 -12.81 33.15 -34.42
N PRO A 233 -13.61 34.19 -34.78
CA PRO A 233 -13.42 34.89 -36.06
C PRO A 233 -11.99 35.39 -36.27
N ARG A 234 -11.18 35.53 -35.23
CA ARG A 234 -9.75 35.90 -35.30
C ARG A 234 -8.82 34.77 -35.75
N ASP A 235 -9.25 33.51 -35.69
CA ASP A 235 -8.44 32.35 -36.11
C ASP A 235 -8.68 31.98 -37.57
N ARG A 236 -9.44 32.79 -38.33
CA ARG A 236 -9.75 32.62 -39.77
C ARG A 236 -8.96 33.59 -40.64
N GLY A 237 -7.84 34.10 -40.17
CA GLY A 237 -6.94 34.98 -40.95
C GLY A 237 -5.75 34.24 -41.49
#